data_2d0fd6d8fca6fe913c29af1ca98b46a7
#
_entry.id   2d0fd6d8fca6fe913c29af1ca98b46a7
#
_cell.length_a   1.000
_cell.length_b   1.000
_cell.length_c   1.000
_cell.angle_alpha   90.00
_cell.angle_beta   90.00
_cell.angle_gamma   90.00
#
_symmetry.space_group_name_H-M   'P 1'
#
loop_
_entity.id
_entity.type
_entity.pdbx_description
1 polymer ?
#
loop_
_entity_poly.entity_id
_entity_poly.type
_entity_poly.pdbx_seq_one_letter_code
_entity_poly.pdbx_strand_id
1 'polypeptide(L)'
;MTENYIGLKPISEILGMNFFIPSYQRGYRWTKQQVEDLLNDIWEFSSKPNKSEKEFYCLQPVIIRLMNSEEILEKKLNSVLDNNKWYEVIDGQQRLTTIKILISYLIKKHLN
;
A
#
# COMPACT_ATOMS: atom_id res chain seq x y z
N MET A 1 3.20 7.08 23.12
CA MET A 1 1.96 6.32 22.99
C MET A 1 1.43 6.45 21.57
N THR A 2 1.19 5.34 20.94
CA THR A 2 0.65 5.37 19.60
C THR A 2 -0.86 5.46 19.65
N GLU A 3 -1.38 6.42 18.94
CA GLU A 3 -2.82 6.51 18.77
C GLU A 3 -3.22 5.59 17.62
N ASN A 4 -4.16 4.71 17.91
CA ASN A 4 -4.71 3.85 16.88
C ASN A 4 -5.95 4.52 16.32
N TYR A 5 -5.92 4.84 15.06
CA TYR A 5 -7.10 5.36 14.39
C TYR A 5 -7.24 4.71 13.01
N ILE A 6 -8.46 4.68 12.54
CA ILE A 6 -8.77 4.19 11.20
C ILE A 6 -8.98 5.41 10.32
N GLY A 7 -8.25 5.47 9.22
CA GLY A 7 -8.38 6.58 8.29
C GLY A 7 -8.35 6.11 6.86
N LEU A 8 -8.96 6.87 5.99
CA LEU A 8 -8.91 6.63 4.56
C LEU A 8 -7.75 7.42 3.98
N LYS A 9 -6.98 6.78 3.11
CA LYS A 9 -5.88 7.43 2.41
C LYS A 9 -5.93 7.06 0.93
N PRO A 10 -5.73 8.03 0.04
CA PRO A 10 -5.64 7.71 -1.39
C PRO A 10 -4.36 6.95 -1.67
N ILE A 11 -4.38 6.14 -2.73
CA ILE A 11 -3.22 5.35 -3.12
C ILE A 11 -2.02 6.25 -3.43
N SER A 12 -2.26 7.43 -4.00
CA SER A 12 -1.19 8.37 -4.29
C SER A 12 -0.39 8.77 -3.04
N GLU A 13 -1.05 8.88 -1.90
CA GLU A 13 -0.38 9.18 -0.63
C GLU A 13 0.44 7.98 -0.15
N ILE A 14 -0.11 6.79 -0.31
CA ILE A 14 0.57 5.55 0.11
C ILE A 14 1.88 5.35 -0.65
N LEU A 15 1.95 5.77 -1.91
CA LEU A 15 3.17 5.64 -2.70
C LEU A 15 4.35 6.41 -2.13
N GLY A 16 4.10 7.47 -1.38
CA GLY A 16 5.16 8.26 -0.74
C GLY A 16 5.55 7.77 0.64
N MET A 17 4.98 6.68 1.12
CA MET A 17 5.25 6.16 2.46
C MET A 17 6.27 5.04 2.41
N ASN A 18 7.05 4.92 3.48
CA ASN A 18 8.04 3.85 3.63
C ASN A 18 7.43 2.71 4.46
N PHE A 19 7.44 1.50 3.90
CA PHE A 19 6.87 0.35 4.57
C PHE A 19 7.93 -0.70 4.86
N PHE A 20 7.88 -1.27 6.05
CA PHE A 20 8.73 -2.38 6.46
C PHE A 20 7.86 -3.62 6.67
N ILE A 21 8.17 -4.70 5.95
CA ILE A 21 7.47 -5.97 6.10
C ILE A 21 8.37 -6.90 6.87
N PRO A 22 7.99 -7.29 8.10
CA PRO A 22 8.85 -8.14 8.93
C PRO A 22 9.16 -9.49 8.28
N SER A 23 10.36 -10.00 8.54
CA SER A 23 10.82 -11.24 7.94
C SER A 23 10.03 -12.47 8.40
N TYR A 24 9.36 -12.38 9.55
CA TYR A 24 8.56 -13.49 10.04
C TYR A 24 7.24 -13.66 9.29
N GLN A 25 6.86 -12.67 8.50
CA GLN A 25 5.66 -12.76 7.68
C GLN A 25 5.98 -13.51 6.39
N ARG A 26 4.95 -14.10 5.81
CA ARG A 26 5.12 -14.86 4.58
C ARG A 26 5.54 -13.93 3.44
N GLY A 27 6.38 -14.45 2.55
CA GLY A 27 6.72 -13.74 1.32
C GLY A 27 5.50 -13.59 0.41
N TYR A 28 5.73 -12.98 -0.74
CA TYR A 28 4.63 -12.72 -1.68
C TYR A 28 4.01 -14.04 -2.14
N ARG A 29 2.71 -14.19 -1.89
CA ARG A 29 1.99 -15.43 -2.18
C ARG A 29 0.70 -15.25 -2.98
N TRP A 30 0.43 -14.05 -3.42
CA TRP A 30 -0.75 -13.85 -4.24
C TRP A 30 -0.62 -14.61 -5.56
N THR A 31 -1.71 -15.28 -5.92
CA THR A 31 -1.78 -16.00 -7.17
C THR A 31 -2.23 -15.07 -8.29
N LYS A 32 -2.07 -15.54 -9.53
CA LYS A 32 -2.58 -14.82 -10.70
C LYS A 32 -4.05 -14.48 -10.53
N GLN A 33 -4.84 -15.41 -10.00
CA GLN A 33 -6.28 -15.18 -9.81
C GLN A 33 -6.56 -14.03 -8.86
N GLN A 34 -5.82 -13.95 -7.77
CA GLN A 34 -6.01 -12.86 -6.82
C GLN A 34 -5.64 -11.49 -7.42
N VAL A 35 -4.60 -11.43 -8.22
CA VAL A 35 -4.22 -10.22 -8.92
C VAL A 35 -5.28 -9.83 -9.94
N GLU A 36 -5.78 -10.78 -10.70
CA GLU A 36 -6.83 -10.54 -11.69
C GLU A 36 -8.12 -10.06 -11.03
N ASP A 37 -8.48 -10.65 -9.90
CA ASP A 37 -9.68 -10.24 -9.18
C ASP A 37 -9.58 -8.77 -8.75
N LEU A 38 -8.43 -8.39 -8.22
CA LEU A 38 -8.20 -6.99 -7.83
C LEU A 38 -8.30 -6.05 -9.01
N LEU A 39 -7.66 -6.41 -10.12
CA LEU A 39 -7.68 -5.58 -11.33
C LEU A 39 -9.09 -5.45 -11.89
N ASN A 40 -9.85 -6.55 -11.90
CA ASN A 40 -11.22 -6.53 -12.39
C ASN A 40 -12.12 -5.66 -11.52
N ASP A 41 -11.96 -5.73 -10.21
CA ASP A 41 -12.74 -4.91 -9.28
C ASP A 41 -12.46 -3.42 -9.50
N ILE A 42 -11.19 -3.07 -9.68
CA ILE A 42 -10.81 -1.68 -9.94
C ILE A 42 -11.37 -1.22 -11.30
N TRP A 43 -11.26 -2.07 -12.31
CA TRP A 43 -11.77 -1.77 -13.64
C TRP A 43 -13.27 -1.55 -13.64
N GLU A 44 -14.02 -2.43 -12.98
CA GLU A 44 -15.48 -2.32 -12.89
C GLU A 44 -15.88 -1.00 -12.23
N PHE A 45 -15.19 -0.63 -11.15
CA PHE A 45 -15.49 0.63 -10.48
C PHE A 45 -15.16 1.82 -11.39
N SER A 46 -13.99 1.83 -12.02
CA SER A 46 -13.55 2.95 -12.85
C SER A 46 -14.41 3.11 -14.09
N SER A 47 -15.01 2.03 -14.59
CA SER A 47 -15.86 2.04 -15.78
C SER A 47 -17.33 2.29 -15.45
N LYS A 48 -17.68 2.37 -14.20
CA LYS A 48 -19.05 2.58 -13.76
C LYS A 48 -19.56 3.94 -14.27
N PRO A 49 -20.71 3.98 -14.97
CA PRO A 49 -21.25 5.25 -15.46
C PRO A 49 -21.84 6.07 -14.32
N ASN A 50 -21.87 7.37 -14.52
CA ASN A 50 -22.54 8.32 -13.61
C ASN A 50 -21.99 8.33 -12.19
N LYS A 51 -20.70 8.07 -12.02
CA LYS A 51 -20.07 8.20 -10.72
C LYS A 51 -20.05 9.66 -10.29
N SER A 52 -20.37 9.92 -9.03
CA SER A 52 -20.16 11.23 -8.47
C SER A 52 -18.69 11.40 -8.09
N GLU A 53 -18.23 12.64 -7.97
CA GLU A 53 -16.86 12.92 -7.53
C GLU A 53 -16.58 12.42 -6.12
N LYS A 54 -17.63 12.16 -5.34
CA LYS A 54 -17.51 11.68 -3.98
C LYS A 54 -17.40 10.16 -3.89
N GLU A 55 -17.66 9.46 -4.99
CA GLU A 55 -17.55 8.01 -4.99
C GLU A 55 -16.09 7.58 -5.08
N PHE A 56 -15.75 6.56 -4.31
CA PHE A 56 -14.42 5.99 -4.34
C PHE A 56 -14.51 4.49 -4.09
N TYR A 57 -13.49 3.78 -4.56
CA TYR A 57 -13.38 2.34 -4.35
C TYR A 57 -12.47 2.07 -3.15
N CYS A 58 -13.01 1.41 -2.14
CA CYS A 58 -12.24 1.03 -0.98
C CYS A 58 -11.56 -0.31 -1.21
N LEU A 59 -10.24 -0.27 -1.29
CA LEU A 59 -9.46 -1.50 -1.19
C LEU A 59 -9.57 -2.00 0.25
N GLN A 60 -9.39 -3.29 0.43
CA GLN A 60 -9.49 -3.85 1.77
C GLN A 60 -8.43 -3.23 2.68
N PRO A 61 -8.70 -3.18 3.99
CA PRO A 61 -7.79 -2.50 4.91
C PRO A 61 -6.38 -3.07 4.92
N VAL A 62 -5.42 -2.17 5.08
CA VAL A 62 -4.04 -2.51 5.38
C VAL A 62 -3.78 -1.96 6.78
N ILE A 63 -3.26 -2.80 7.67
CA ILE A 63 -3.00 -2.39 9.05
C ILE A 63 -1.50 -2.11 9.19
N ILE A 64 -1.17 -0.91 9.61
CA ILE A 64 0.20 -0.47 9.76
C ILE A 64 0.42 0.14 11.15
N ARG A 65 1.68 0.17 11.58
CA ARG A 65 2.10 0.77 12.82
C ARG A 65 3.30 1.67 12.57
N LEU A 66 3.25 2.88 13.09
CA LEU A 66 4.40 3.78 12.98
C LEU A 66 5.56 3.23 13.81
N MET A 67 6.74 3.11 13.19
CA MET A 67 7.94 2.64 13.86
C MET A 67 8.62 3.79 14.59
N ASN A 68 9.24 3.50 15.75
CA ASN A 68 9.98 4.52 16.49
C ASN A 68 11.43 4.59 16.00
N SER A 69 12.16 5.59 16.49
CA SER A 69 13.54 5.83 16.06
C SER A 69 14.48 4.66 16.35
N GLU A 70 14.29 4.01 17.48
CA GLU A 70 15.14 2.87 17.87
C GLU A 70 14.94 1.69 16.93
N GLU A 71 13.68 1.42 16.56
CA GLU A 71 13.37 0.35 15.62
C GLU A 71 13.97 0.62 14.25
N ILE A 72 13.90 1.86 13.78
CA ILE A 72 14.44 2.25 12.49
C ILE A 72 15.96 2.03 12.47
N LEU A 73 16.64 2.43 13.53
CA LEU A 73 18.09 2.22 13.65
C LEU A 73 18.44 0.74 13.72
N GLU A 74 17.70 -0.02 14.50
CA GLU A 74 17.95 -1.46 14.66
C GLU A 74 17.82 -2.21 13.33
N LYS A 75 16.83 -1.84 12.52
CA LYS A 75 16.60 -2.47 11.23
C LYS A 75 17.45 -1.87 10.10
N LYS A 76 18.26 -0.86 10.41
CA LYS A 76 19.15 -0.18 9.45
C LYS A 76 18.39 0.38 8.25
N LEU A 77 17.24 0.97 8.50
CA LEU A 77 16.40 1.52 7.46
C LEU A 77 16.83 2.94 7.10
N ASN A 78 16.90 3.20 5.80
CA ASN A 78 17.15 4.53 5.27
C ASN A 78 16.02 4.91 4.35
N SER A 79 15.69 6.21 4.31
CA SER A 79 14.63 6.65 3.44
C SER A 79 14.86 8.08 3.00
N VAL A 80 14.48 8.35 1.76
CA VAL A 80 14.34 9.69 1.21
C VAL A 80 12.87 10.09 1.10
N LEU A 81 11.96 9.17 1.50
CA LEU A 81 10.53 9.41 1.45
C LEU A 81 10.01 9.71 2.85
N ASP A 82 8.90 10.41 2.92
CA ASP A 82 8.11 10.64 4.14
C ASP A 82 8.93 11.05 5.37
N ASN A 83 9.94 11.92 5.17
CA ASN A 83 10.76 12.49 6.26
C ASN A 83 11.34 11.43 7.21
N ASN A 84 11.78 10.30 6.66
CA ASN A 84 12.35 9.19 7.41
C ASN A 84 11.36 8.49 8.35
N LYS A 85 10.07 8.65 8.13
CA LYS A 85 9.07 7.87 8.84
C LYS A 85 8.94 6.50 8.19
N TRP A 86 8.84 5.49 9.02
CA TRP A 86 8.67 4.11 8.58
C TRP A 86 7.47 3.49 9.25
N TYR A 87 6.74 2.68 8.51
CA TYR A 87 5.54 2.01 8.97
C TYR A 87 5.71 0.51 8.82
N GLU A 88 5.53 -0.22 9.91
CA GLU A 88 5.53 -1.67 9.87
C GLU A 88 4.18 -2.16 9.37
N VAL A 89 4.18 -3.05 8.39
CA VAL A 89 2.93 -3.62 7.88
C VAL A 89 2.54 -4.81 8.75
N ILE A 90 1.43 -4.66 9.46
CA ILE A 90 0.92 -5.70 10.35
C ILE A 90 0.05 -6.68 9.59
N ASP A 91 -0.81 -6.17 8.71
CA ASP A 91 -1.71 -7.00 7.90
C ASP A 91 -1.97 -6.34 6.56
N GLY A 92 -2.25 -7.15 5.54
CA GLY A 92 -2.52 -6.65 4.20
C GLY A 92 -1.28 -6.53 3.33
N GLN A 93 -0.17 -7.14 3.70
CA GLN A 93 1.09 -7.00 2.98
C GLN A 93 1.03 -7.51 1.53
N GLN A 94 0.25 -8.56 1.26
CA GLN A 94 0.12 -9.08 -0.11
C GLN A 94 -0.53 -8.04 -1.02
N ARG A 95 -1.62 -7.47 -0.56
CA ARG A 95 -2.34 -6.45 -1.32
C ARG A 95 -1.51 -5.20 -1.51
N LEU A 96 -0.88 -4.72 -0.45
CA LEU A 96 -0.05 -3.52 -0.52
C LEU A 96 1.09 -3.72 -1.51
N THR A 97 1.78 -4.86 -1.44
CA THR A 97 2.87 -5.19 -2.36
C THR A 97 2.38 -5.21 -3.80
N THR A 98 1.24 -5.86 -4.05
CA THR A 98 0.66 -5.93 -5.39
C THR A 98 0.34 -4.55 -5.93
N ILE A 99 -0.29 -3.71 -5.12
CA ILE A 99 -0.64 -2.35 -5.54
C ILE A 99 0.60 -1.55 -5.88
N LYS A 100 1.64 -1.61 -5.05
CA LYS A 100 2.87 -0.87 -5.31
C LYS A 100 3.56 -1.34 -6.59
N ILE A 101 3.59 -2.63 -6.82
CA ILE A 101 4.19 -3.18 -8.05
C ILE A 101 3.41 -2.73 -9.28
N LEU A 102 2.08 -2.85 -9.23
CA LEU A 102 1.24 -2.46 -10.37
C LEU A 102 1.39 -0.99 -10.72
N ILE A 103 1.38 -0.12 -9.71
CA ILE A 103 1.50 1.31 -9.95
C ILE A 103 2.89 1.66 -10.46
N SER A 104 3.92 1.05 -9.89
CA SER A 104 5.30 1.26 -10.36
C SER A 104 5.45 0.85 -11.82
N TYR A 105 4.85 -0.26 -12.21
CA TYR A 105 4.86 -0.73 -13.59
C TYR A 105 4.16 0.26 -14.51
N LEU A 106 2.98 0.75 -14.12
CA LEU A 106 2.21 1.68 -14.92
C LEU A 106 2.95 3.01 -15.10
N ILE A 107 3.57 3.51 -14.05
CA ILE A 107 4.35 4.74 -14.12
C ILE A 107 5.52 4.57 -15.09
N LYS A 108 6.26 3.48 -14.96
CA LYS A 108 7.40 3.21 -15.83
C LYS A 108 6.96 3.11 -17.29
N LYS A 109 5.84 2.44 -17.56
CA LYS A 109 5.35 2.25 -18.92
C LYS A 109 4.93 3.56 -19.57
N HIS A 110 4.33 4.47 -18.81
CA HIS A 110 3.82 5.72 -19.36
C HIS A 110 4.87 6.83 -19.43
N LEU A 111 5.97 6.72 -18.70
CA LEU A 111 7.02 7.72 -18.73
C LEU A 111 8.13 7.43 -19.75
N ASN A 112 8.09 6.26 -20.34
CA ASN A 112 9.08 5.88 -21.38
C ASN A 112 8.51 6.05 -22.77
#